data_a7bec7215febc70b132c6cf3e76c1572
#
_entry.id   a7bec7215febc70b132c6cf3e76c1572
#
_cell.length_a   1.000
_cell.length_b   1.000
_cell.length_c   1.000
_cell.angle_alpha   90.00
_cell.angle_beta   90.00
_cell.angle_gamma   90.00
#
_symmetry.space_group_name_H-M   'P 1'
#
loop_
_entity.id
_entity.type
_entity.pdbx_description
1 polymer ?
#
loop_
_entity_poly.entity_id
_entity_poly.type
_entity_poly.pdbx_seq_one_letter_code
_entity_poly.pdbx_strand_id
1 'polypeptide(L)'
;MTINLTDSINRLDWASELITYLEDRISKYLTASPLSLKLVSMDQGEPTKQQKDIQEFMRRHFRINLQEMKSIRLNIDTPTPATINLALGDVVENIRICYEYLAQSIAKEYGFDEKELDAVYFPSTNKVKDIDNRINAIFKGKTPQEINEKIKNLEPYMGGKYRIREIAALSNLNKHREPISVINIAKK
;
A
#
# COMPACT_ATOMS: atom_id res chain seq x y z
N MET A 1 -35.50 -4.35 0.77
CA MET A 1 -34.24 -5.03 0.38
C MET A 1 -33.17 -4.65 1.37
N THR A 2 -32.53 -5.62 1.98
CA THR A 2 -31.53 -5.36 3.03
C THR A 2 -30.27 -6.16 2.74
N ILE A 3 -29.19 -5.45 2.31
CA ILE A 3 -27.89 -6.09 2.07
C ILE A 3 -27.32 -6.58 3.41
N ASN A 4 -26.99 -7.86 3.51
CA ASN A 4 -26.33 -8.41 4.69
C ASN A 4 -24.85 -8.07 4.68
N LEU A 5 -24.41 -7.26 5.65
CA LEU A 5 -23.02 -6.80 5.78
C LEU A 5 -22.27 -7.45 6.95
N THR A 6 -22.85 -8.43 7.63
CA THR A 6 -22.30 -9.03 8.86
C THR A 6 -20.86 -9.50 8.65
N ASP A 7 -20.60 -10.26 7.60
CA ASP A 7 -19.25 -10.80 7.35
C ASP A 7 -18.22 -9.71 7.02
N SER A 8 -18.65 -8.68 6.29
CA SER A 8 -17.81 -7.53 5.99
C SER A 8 -17.45 -6.75 7.25
N ILE A 9 -18.42 -6.54 8.15
CA ILE A 9 -18.22 -5.84 9.43
C ILE A 9 -17.28 -6.65 10.33
N ASN A 10 -17.51 -7.95 10.49
CA ASN A 10 -16.64 -8.82 11.30
C ASN A 10 -15.18 -8.80 10.81
N ARG A 11 -14.97 -8.76 9.49
CA ARG A 11 -13.62 -8.65 8.91
C ARG A 11 -12.98 -7.29 9.16
N LEU A 12 -13.77 -6.23 9.13
CA LEU A 12 -13.28 -4.88 9.42
C LEU A 12 -12.90 -4.73 10.90
N ASP A 13 -13.71 -5.26 11.80
CA ASP A 13 -13.43 -5.27 13.24
C ASP A 13 -12.12 -6.02 13.53
N TRP A 14 -11.96 -7.21 12.94
CA TRP A 14 -10.71 -7.97 13.06
C TRP A 14 -9.50 -7.22 12.49
N ALA A 15 -9.65 -6.57 11.34
CA ALA A 15 -8.59 -5.73 10.78
C ALA A 15 -8.21 -4.57 11.73
N SER A 16 -9.18 -3.97 12.41
CA SER A 16 -8.94 -2.90 13.40
C SER A 16 -8.15 -3.39 14.61
N GLU A 17 -8.45 -4.58 15.12
CA GLU A 17 -7.67 -5.20 16.19
C GLU A 17 -6.22 -5.48 15.76
N LEU A 18 -6.03 -6.00 14.56
CA LEU A 18 -4.70 -6.23 13.99
C LEU A 18 -3.92 -4.93 13.78
N ILE A 19 -4.57 -3.83 13.41
CA ILE A 19 -3.93 -2.52 13.30
C ILE A 19 -3.41 -2.08 14.68
N THR A 20 -4.23 -2.17 15.71
CA THR A 20 -3.83 -1.83 17.07
C THR A 20 -2.63 -2.67 17.55
N TYR A 21 -2.65 -3.97 17.28
CA TYR A 21 -1.52 -4.86 17.55
C TYR A 21 -0.26 -4.43 16.78
N LEU A 22 -0.40 -4.09 15.52
CA LEU A 22 0.70 -3.66 14.65
C LEU A 22 1.32 -2.34 15.13
N GLU A 23 0.50 -1.37 15.53
CA GLU A 23 0.94 -0.09 16.10
C GLU A 23 1.80 -0.28 17.36
N ASP A 24 1.35 -1.15 18.28
CA ASP A 24 2.12 -1.50 19.49
C ASP A 24 3.48 -2.12 19.12
N ARG A 25 3.50 -3.05 18.15
CA ARG A 25 4.75 -3.71 17.71
C ARG A 25 5.71 -2.75 17.03
N ILE A 26 5.21 -1.86 16.19
CA ILE A 26 6.02 -0.81 15.55
C ILE A 26 6.57 0.15 16.60
N SER A 27 5.75 0.57 17.56
CA SER A 27 6.18 1.46 18.64
C SER A 27 7.32 0.84 19.46
N LYS A 28 7.18 -0.43 19.87
CA LYS A 28 8.23 -1.17 20.60
C LYS A 28 9.52 -1.29 19.78
N TYR A 29 9.40 -1.60 18.49
CA TYR A 29 10.54 -1.69 17.59
C TYR A 29 11.27 -0.34 17.46
N LEU A 30 10.55 0.76 17.27
CA LEU A 30 11.13 2.10 17.15
C LEU A 30 11.75 2.57 18.47
N THR A 31 11.13 2.25 19.62
CA THR A 31 11.67 2.58 20.95
C THR A 31 13.01 1.88 21.22
N ALA A 32 13.23 0.70 20.63
CA ALA A 32 14.53 0.01 20.70
C ALA A 32 15.64 0.67 19.87
N SER A 33 15.36 1.84 19.24
CA SER A 33 16.31 2.61 18.43
C SER A 33 16.98 1.78 17.32
N PRO A 34 16.20 1.11 16.44
CA PRO A 34 16.73 0.24 15.39
C PRO A 34 17.41 1.02 14.26
N LEU A 35 17.37 2.34 14.31
CA LEU A 35 17.87 3.24 13.29
C LEU A 35 18.99 4.09 13.83
N SER A 36 20.05 4.25 13.05
CA SER A 36 21.13 5.20 13.35
C SER A 36 21.45 6.09 12.15
N LEU A 37 21.92 7.30 12.45
CA LEU A 37 22.43 8.22 11.44
C LEU A 37 23.95 8.13 11.43
N LYS A 38 24.53 7.77 10.29
CA LYS A 38 25.99 7.78 10.11
C LYS A 38 26.39 8.87 9.13
N LEU A 39 27.41 9.61 9.52
CA LEU A 39 28.12 10.49 8.59
C LEU A 39 29.06 9.62 7.76
N VAL A 40 28.78 9.54 6.46
CA VAL A 40 29.61 8.78 5.52
C VAL A 40 30.32 9.78 4.64
N SER A 41 31.65 9.67 4.55
CA SER A 41 32.39 10.40 3.52
C SER A 41 31.83 9.99 2.16
N MET A 42 31.59 10.96 1.29
CA MET A 42 31.29 10.67 -0.10
C MET A 42 32.54 10.07 -0.73
N ASP A 43 32.65 8.75 -0.66
CA ASP A 43 33.67 8.03 -1.40
C ASP A 43 33.28 8.10 -2.90
N GLN A 44 33.64 9.19 -3.51
CA GLN A 44 33.60 9.33 -4.96
C GLN A 44 34.89 8.65 -5.41
N GLY A 45 34.79 7.48 -6.03
CA GLY A 45 35.91 6.89 -6.75
C GLY A 45 36.63 7.93 -7.59
N GLU A 46 37.70 7.63 -8.28
CA GLU A 46 38.44 8.65 -9.05
C GLU A 46 37.49 9.54 -9.86
N PRO A 47 37.42 10.85 -9.55
CA PRO A 47 36.45 11.74 -10.15
C PRO A 47 36.70 11.85 -11.65
N THR A 48 35.65 11.77 -12.44
CA THR A 48 35.70 12.04 -13.88
C THR A 48 36.21 13.46 -14.13
N LYS A 49 36.68 13.73 -15.34
CA LYS A 49 37.15 15.08 -15.72
C LYS A 49 36.10 16.16 -15.41
N GLN A 50 34.85 15.90 -15.76
CA GLN A 50 33.73 16.81 -15.49
C GLN A 50 33.49 17.06 -13.99
N GLN A 51 33.64 16.02 -13.17
CA GLN A 51 33.52 16.13 -11.73
C GLN A 51 34.68 16.95 -11.13
N LYS A 52 35.92 16.79 -11.65
CA LYS A 52 37.05 17.60 -11.25
C LYS A 52 36.82 19.10 -11.59
N ASP A 53 36.31 19.40 -12.75
CA ASP A 53 36.02 20.77 -13.17
C ASP A 53 34.95 21.42 -12.27
N ILE A 54 33.89 20.67 -11.91
CA ILE A 54 32.85 21.13 -10.98
C ILE A 54 33.43 21.32 -9.57
N GLN A 55 34.25 20.40 -9.09
CA GLN A 55 34.89 20.53 -7.78
C GLN A 55 35.78 21.76 -7.70
N GLU A 56 36.56 22.01 -8.73
CA GLU A 56 37.43 23.17 -8.79
C GLU A 56 36.62 24.47 -8.88
N PHE A 57 35.56 24.52 -9.68
CA PHE A 57 34.62 25.65 -9.73
C PHE A 57 34.02 25.96 -8.35
N MET A 58 33.51 24.96 -7.66
CA MET A 58 32.89 25.10 -6.32
C MET A 58 33.90 25.58 -5.29
N ARG A 59 35.12 25.05 -5.33
CA ARG A 59 36.21 25.48 -4.43
C ARG A 59 36.61 26.95 -4.66
N ARG A 60 36.75 27.35 -5.94
CA ARG A 60 37.18 28.72 -6.29
C ARG A 60 36.13 29.79 -5.96
N HIS A 61 34.86 29.51 -6.27
CA HIS A 61 33.81 30.54 -6.21
C HIS A 61 33.05 30.53 -4.89
N PHE A 62 32.87 29.36 -4.27
CA PHE A 62 32.08 29.20 -3.05
C PHE A 62 32.90 28.77 -1.85
N ARG A 63 34.20 28.51 -1.98
CA ARG A 63 35.06 27.94 -0.95
C ARG A 63 34.56 26.62 -0.36
N ILE A 64 33.80 25.85 -1.14
CA ILE A 64 33.26 24.55 -0.78
C ILE A 64 34.21 23.46 -1.27
N ASN A 65 34.72 22.64 -0.36
CA ASN A 65 35.47 21.43 -0.71
C ASN A 65 34.52 20.23 -0.77
N LEU A 66 34.14 19.81 -1.98
CA LEU A 66 33.22 18.69 -2.16
C LEU A 66 33.80 17.35 -1.67
N GLN A 67 35.14 17.22 -1.56
CA GLN A 67 35.79 16.02 -1.03
C GLN A 67 35.60 15.87 0.49
N GLU A 68 35.33 16.98 1.19
CA GLU A 68 35.06 16.99 2.63
C GLU A 68 33.56 16.88 2.95
N MET A 69 32.69 16.89 1.93
CA MET A 69 31.27 16.77 2.16
C MET A 69 30.94 15.35 2.65
N LYS A 70 30.26 15.31 3.78
CA LYS A 70 29.73 14.08 4.37
C LYS A 70 28.26 13.97 4.05
N SER A 71 27.83 12.82 3.60
CA SER A 71 26.41 12.51 3.49
C SER A 71 25.90 11.89 4.79
N ILE A 72 24.68 12.21 5.15
CA ILE A 72 23.98 11.54 6.24
C ILE A 72 23.33 10.29 5.66
N ARG A 73 23.73 9.11 6.14
CA ARG A 73 23.09 7.85 5.77
C ARG A 73 22.27 7.34 6.95
N LEU A 74 21.01 7.07 6.69
CA LEU A 74 20.18 6.32 7.61
C LEU A 74 20.53 4.83 7.50
N ASN A 75 20.97 4.24 8.60
CA ASN A 75 21.19 2.81 8.70
C ASN A 75 20.06 2.15 9.47
N ILE A 76 19.70 0.95 9.05
CA ILE A 76 18.82 0.06 9.80
C ILE A 76 19.73 -0.89 10.54
N ASP A 77 19.95 -0.65 11.84
CA ASP A 77 20.86 -1.43 12.68
C ASP A 77 20.24 -2.75 13.14
N THR A 78 18.90 -2.77 13.24
CA THR A 78 18.13 -3.98 13.56
C THR A 78 17.06 -4.22 12.49
N PRO A 79 17.04 -5.39 11.85
CA PRO A 79 16.02 -5.69 10.85
C PRO A 79 14.61 -5.63 11.44
N THR A 80 13.64 -5.22 10.64
CA THR A 80 12.23 -5.23 11.04
C THR A 80 11.81 -6.65 11.43
N PRO A 81 11.25 -6.87 12.63
CA PRO A 81 10.79 -8.18 13.07
C PRO A 81 9.78 -8.80 12.08
N ALA A 82 9.94 -10.08 11.77
CA ALA A 82 9.04 -10.80 10.86
C ALA A 82 7.57 -10.70 11.29
N THR A 83 7.30 -10.64 12.60
CA THR A 83 5.95 -10.49 13.16
C THR A 83 5.27 -9.19 12.73
N ILE A 84 6.00 -8.10 12.53
CA ILE A 84 5.47 -6.83 12.01
C ILE A 84 5.05 -7.00 10.54
N ASN A 85 5.91 -7.62 9.73
CA ASN A 85 5.62 -7.82 8.31
C ASN A 85 4.43 -8.78 8.10
N LEU A 86 4.33 -9.85 8.91
CA LEU A 86 3.20 -10.78 8.88
C LEU A 86 1.90 -10.09 9.28
N ALA A 87 1.88 -9.37 10.41
CA ALA A 87 0.70 -8.64 10.85
C ALA A 87 0.24 -7.59 9.82
N LEU A 88 1.17 -6.91 9.14
CA LEU A 88 0.84 -5.99 8.06
C LEU A 88 0.18 -6.71 6.88
N GLY A 89 0.68 -7.90 6.52
CA GLY A 89 0.07 -8.75 5.49
C GLY A 89 -1.35 -9.14 5.85
N ASP A 90 -1.58 -9.55 7.10
CA ASP A 90 -2.90 -9.94 7.60
C ASP A 90 -3.88 -8.76 7.62
N VAL A 91 -3.45 -7.56 8.03
CA VAL A 91 -4.27 -6.34 7.97
C VAL A 91 -4.74 -6.08 6.54
N VAL A 92 -3.80 -6.04 5.59
CA VAL A 92 -4.10 -5.77 4.18
C VAL A 92 -5.07 -6.81 3.60
N GLU A 93 -4.87 -8.08 3.93
CA GLU A 93 -5.73 -9.17 3.46
C GLU A 93 -7.14 -9.08 4.05
N ASN A 94 -7.29 -8.82 5.35
CA ASN A 94 -8.60 -8.68 5.98
C ASN A 94 -9.39 -7.49 5.44
N ILE A 95 -8.75 -6.35 5.20
CA ILE A 95 -9.40 -5.20 4.58
C ILE A 95 -9.85 -5.56 3.16
N ARG A 96 -9.02 -6.24 2.38
CA ARG A 96 -9.41 -6.71 1.05
C ARG A 96 -10.61 -7.63 1.08
N ILE A 97 -10.60 -8.65 1.94
CA ILE A 97 -11.70 -9.61 2.09
C ILE A 97 -13.00 -8.90 2.49
N CYS A 98 -12.93 -7.84 3.32
CA CYS A 98 -14.08 -7.01 3.64
C CYS A 98 -14.75 -6.46 2.38
N TYR A 99 -13.98 -5.90 1.45
CA TYR A 99 -14.52 -5.40 0.18
C TYR A 99 -15.07 -6.52 -0.72
N GLU A 100 -14.44 -7.70 -0.75
CA GLU A 100 -14.93 -8.83 -1.53
C GLU A 100 -16.29 -9.31 -0.99
N TYR A 101 -16.45 -9.43 0.32
CA TYR A 101 -17.73 -9.79 0.94
C TYR A 101 -18.81 -8.74 0.70
N LEU A 102 -18.45 -7.45 0.71
CA LEU A 102 -19.38 -6.39 0.34
C LEU A 102 -19.87 -6.57 -1.10
N ALA A 103 -18.96 -6.81 -2.05
CA ALA A 103 -19.34 -7.02 -3.45
C ALA A 103 -20.22 -8.25 -3.62
N GLN A 104 -19.90 -9.37 -2.97
CA GLN A 104 -20.72 -10.59 -3.01
C GLN A 104 -22.08 -10.38 -2.36
N SER A 105 -22.17 -9.66 -1.25
CA SER A 105 -23.46 -9.33 -0.60
C SER A 105 -24.34 -8.47 -1.50
N ILE A 106 -23.75 -7.49 -2.21
CA ILE A 106 -24.47 -6.73 -3.22
C ILE A 106 -24.95 -7.66 -4.35
N ALA A 107 -24.08 -8.49 -4.90
CA ALA A 107 -24.44 -9.38 -5.99
C ALA A 107 -25.57 -10.36 -5.62
N LYS A 108 -25.52 -10.95 -4.41
CA LYS A 108 -26.59 -11.81 -3.87
C LYS A 108 -27.94 -11.10 -3.82
N GLU A 109 -27.96 -9.88 -3.31
CA GLU A 109 -29.19 -9.07 -3.23
C GLU A 109 -29.80 -8.79 -4.60
N TYR A 110 -28.96 -8.68 -5.65
CA TYR A 110 -29.41 -8.42 -7.03
C TYR A 110 -29.47 -9.68 -7.90
N GLY A 111 -29.64 -10.86 -7.27
CA GLY A 111 -30.03 -12.10 -7.96
C GLY A 111 -28.90 -12.77 -8.74
N PHE A 112 -27.69 -12.74 -8.22
CA PHE A 112 -26.59 -13.59 -8.69
C PHE A 112 -26.72 -14.99 -8.08
N ASP A 113 -26.52 -16.01 -8.88
CA ASP A 113 -26.47 -17.38 -8.41
C ASP A 113 -25.09 -17.74 -7.83
N GLU A 114 -24.99 -18.90 -7.18
CA GLU A 114 -23.74 -19.37 -6.54
C GLU A 114 -22.54 -19.41 -7.50
N LYS A 115 -22.76 -19.80 -8.76
CA LYS A 115 -21.69 -19.87 -9.78
C LYS A 115 -21.25 -18.48 -10.23
N GLU A 116 -22.19 -17.56 -10.30
CA GLU A 116 -21.90 -16.17 -10.66
C GLU A 116 -21.10 -15.48 -9.55
N LEU A 117 -21.36 -15.80 -8.27
CA LEU A 117 -20.68 -15.23 -7.12
C LEU A 117 -19.18 -15.53 -7.08
N ASP A 118 -18.74 -16.69 -7.57
CA ASP A 118 -17.32 -17.05 -7.64
C ASP A 118 -16.50 -16.05 -8.48
N ALA A 119 -17.11 -15.37 -9.42
CA ALA A 119 -16.48 -14.37 -10.27
C ALA A 119 -16.65 -12.92 -9.77
N VAL A 120 -17.40 -12.73 -8.66
CA VAL A 120 -17.66 -11.42 -8.10
C VAL A 120 -16.55 -11.01 -7.13
N TYR A 121 -15.94 -9.90 -7.40
CA TYR A 121 -14.98 -9.22 -6.53
C TYR A 121 -15.23 -7.72 -6.55
N PHE A 122 -14.71 -7.00 -5.58
CA PHE A 122 -14.94 -5.57 -5.49
C PHE A 122 -14.36 -4.85 -6.71
N PRO A 123 -15.15 -4.05 -7.46
CA PRO A 123 -14.69 -3.40 -8.67
C PRO A 123 -13.63 -2.33 -8.34
N SER A 124 -12.43 -2.52 -8.87
CA SER A 124 -11.35 -1.54 -8.75
C SER A 124 -10.54 -1.44 -10.05
N THR A 125 -9.96 -0.28 -10.33
CA THR A 125 -9.26 0.02 -11.57
C THR A 125 -7.98 0.81 -11.35
N ASN A 126 -7.14 0.89 -12.40
CA ASN A 126 -5.98 1.78 -12.37
C ASN A 126 -6.33 3.22 -12.78
N LYS A 127 -7.43 3.42 -13.49
CA LYS A 127 -7.81 4.74 -14.03
C LYS A 127 -9.26 5.04 -13.70
N VAL A 128 -9.55 6.27 -13.32
CA VAL A 128 -10.91 6.77 -13.00
C VAL A 128 -11.91 6.45 -14.12
N LYS A 129 -11.53 6.72 -15.37
CA LYS A 129 -12.42 6.54 -16.54
C LYS A 129 -12.88 5.10 -16.78
N ASP A 130 -12.21 4.11 -16.19
CA ASP A 130 -12.52 2.70 -16.43
C ASP A 130 -13.47 2.13 -15.37
N ILE A 131 -13.83 2.91 -14.33
CA ILE A 131 -14.59 2.41 -13.19
C ILE A 131 -16.04 1.99 -13.55
N ASP A 132 -16.73 2.76 -14.39
CA ASP A 132 -18.09 2.44 -14.82
C ASP A 132 -18.14 1.11 -15.59
N ASN A 133 -17.20 0.93 -16.52
CA ASN A 133 -17.07 -0.32 -17.27
C ASN A 133 -16.74 -1.49 -16.34
N ARG A 134 -15.95 -1.26 -15.30
CA ARG A 134 -15.57 -2.29 -14.34
C ARG A 134 -16.76 -2.70 -13.47
N ILE A 135 -17.52 -1.74 -12.95
CA ILE A 135 -18.77 -2.00 -12.20
C ILE A 135 -19.73 -2.82 -13.05
N ASN A 136 -19.97 -2.39 -14.30
CA ASN A 136 -20.86 -3.09 -15.22
C ASN A 136 -20.37 -4.51 -15.54
N ALA A 137 -19.07 -4.71 -15.73
CA ALA A 137 -18.49 -6.03 -15.98
C ALA A 137 -18.66 -6.99 -14.78
N ILE A 138 -18.46 -6.50 -13.55
CA ILE A 138 -18.60 -7.32 -12.34
C ILE A 138 -20.06 -7.61 -12.05
N PHE A 139 -20.91 -6.60 -12.04
CA PHE A 139 -22.33 -6.75 -11.67
C PHE A 139 -23.26 -6.98 -12.86
N LYS A 140 -22.72 -7.13 -14.09
CA LYS A 140 -23.47 -7.46 -15.30
C LYS A 140 -24.69 -6.55 -15.54
N GLY A 141 -24.62 -5.32 -15.11
CA GLY A 141 -25.72 -4.35 -15.19
C GLY A 141 -26.93 -4.68 -14.31
N LYS A 142 -26.86 -5.66 -13.41
CA LYS A 142 -27.97 -6.03 -12.51
C LYS A 142 -28.17 -5.05 -11.35
N THR A 143 -27.14 -4.28 -10.97
CA THR A 143 -27.21 -3.31 -9.86
C THR A 143 -27.84 -1.98 -10.30
N PRO A 144 -28.69 -1.35 -9.46
CA PRO A 144 -29.23 -0.04 -9.76
C PRO A 144 -28.17 1.05 -9.73
N GLN A 145 -28.44 2.15 -10.44
CA GLN A 145 -27.49 3.27 -10.53
C GLN A 145 -27.08 3.83 -9.17
N GLU A 146 -27.99 3.86 -8.19
CA GLU A 146 -27.70 4.33 -6.84
C GLU A 146 -26.57 3.54 -6.18
N ILE A 147 -26.55 2.22 -6.33
CA ILE A 147 -25.47 1.35 -5.81
C ILE A 147 -24.16 1.61 -6.56
N ASN A 148 -24.24 1.74 -7.88
CA ASN A 148 -23.07 2.03 -8.71
C ASN A 148 -22.43 3.38 -8.31
N GLU A 149 -23.24 4.41 -8.04
CA GLU A 149 -22.74 5.70 -7.56
C GLU A 149 -22.10 5.59 -6.15
N LYS A 150 -22.70 4.82 -5.23
CA LYS A 150 -22.09 4.57 -3.92
C LYS A 150 -20.71 3.89 -4.06
N ILE A 151 -20.58 2.92 -4.95
CA ILE A 151 -19.29 2.28 -5.23
C ILE A 151 -18.29 3.28 -5.82
N LYS A 152 -18.70 4.13 -6.76
CA LYS A 152 -17.83 5.16 -7.36
C LYS A 152 -17.35 6.17 -6.33
N ASN A 153 -18.21 6.56 -5.40
CA ASN A 153 -17.88 7.49 -4.32
C ASN A 153 -16.83 6.94 -3.34
N LEU A 154 -16.58 5.64 -3.33
CA LEU A 154 -15.46 5.04 -2.62
C LEU A 154 -14.13 5.20 -3.37
N GLU A 155 -14.14 5.79 -4.56
CA GLU A 155 -12.96 6.05 -5.39
C GLU A 155 -12.05 4.80 -5.55
N PRO A 156 -12.58 3.65 -6.03
CA PRO A 156 -11.83 2.39 -6.07
C PRO A 156 -10.88 2.34 -7.28
N TYR A 157 -10.07 3.36 -7.43
CA TYR A 157 -9.04 3.47 -8.47
C TYR A 157 -7.70 3.88 -7.86
N MET A 158 -6.62 3.72 -8.62
CA MET A 158 -5.28 4.07 -8.18
C MET A 158 -5.21 5.55 -7.82
N GLY A 159 -4.75 5.85 -6.61
CA GLY A 159 -4.71 7.21 -6.06
C GLY A 159 -6.02 7.70 -5.46
N GLY A 160 -7.08 6.90 -5.44
CA GLY A 160 -8.36 7.24 -4.81
C GLY A 160 -8.24 7.42 -3.29
N LYS A 161 -9.18 8.16 -2.71
CA LYS A 161 -9.14 8.59 -1.30
C LYS A 161 -8.95 7.43 -0.31
N TYR A 162 -9.62 6.30 -0.53
CA TYR A 162 -9.61 5.16 0.40
C TYR A 162 -8.58 4.08 0.04
N ARG A 163 -7.74 4.32 -0.96
CA ARG A 163 -6.65 3.41 -1.36
C ARG A 163 -7.08 1.97 -1.66
N ILE A 164 -8.32 1.76 -2.05
CA ILE A 164 -8.88 0.41 -2.27
C ILE A 164 -8.08 -0.37 -3.32
N ARG A 165 -7.71 0.29 -4.42
CA ARG A 165 -6.93 -0.33 -5.50
C ARG A 165 -5.52 -0.70 -5.06
N GLU A 166 -4.88 0.15 -4.25
CA GLU A 166 -3.56 -0.11 -3.69
C GLU A 166 -3.60 -1.27 -2.70
N ILE A 167 -4.61 -1.35 -1.84
CA ILE A 167 -4.83 -2.47 -0.91
C ILE A 167 -4.95 -3.78 -1.69
N ALA A 168 -5.76 -3.80 -2.76
CA ALA A 168 -5.90 -4.98 -3.61
C ALA A 168 -4.58 -5.37 -4.29
N ALA A 169 -3.77 -4.40 -4.72
CA ALA A 169 -2.47 -4.64 -5.32
C ALA A 169 -1.46 -5.19 -4.30
N LEU A 170 -1.44 -4.64 -3.08
CA LEU A 170 -0.57 -5.09 -1.98
C LEU A 170 -0.94 -6.52 -1.54
N SER A 171 -2.23 -6.84 -1.39
CA SER A 171 -2.68 -8.18 -1.07
C SER A 171 -2.24 -9.21 -2.13
N ASN A 172 -2.37 -8.87 -3.42
CA ASN A 172 -1.89 -9.75 -4.49
C ASN A 172 -0.37 -9.93 -4.46
N LEU A 173 0.40 -8.89 -4.13
CA LEU A 173 1.85 -8.99 -3.98
C LEU A 173 2.22 -9.95 -2.84
N ASN A 174 1.56 -9.81 -1.69
CA ASN A 174 1.78 -10.64 -0.50
C ASN A 174 1.54 -12.13 -0.78
N LYS A 175 0.51 -12.46 -1.60
CA LYS A 175 0.15 -13.85 -1.92
C LYS A 175 1.11 -14.53 -2.89
N HIS A 176 1.68 -13.79 -3.82
CA HIS A 176 2.30 -14.39 -5.02
C HIS A 176 3.81 -14.18 -5.16
N ARG A 177 4.42 -13.31 -4.35
CA ARG A 177 5.84 -12.97 -4.54
C ARG A 177 6.64 -12.93 -3.26
N GLU A 178 6.35 -11.98 -2.40
CA GLU A 178 7.11 -11.75 -1.16
C GLU A 178 6.19 -11.19 -0.09
N PRO A 179 6.41 -11.52 1.20
CA PRO A 179 5.70 -10.88 2.29
C PRO A 179 5.83 -9.36 2.22
N ILE A 180 4.74 -8.66 2.48
CA ILE A 180 4.76 -7.20 2.57
C ILE A 180 5.75 -6.82 3.68
N SER A 181 6.69 -5.92 3.37
CA SER A 181 7.59 -5.37 4.37
C SER A 181 7.45 -3.86 4.45
N VAL A 182 7.63 -3.30 5.64
CA VAL A 182 7.61 -1.86 5.87
C VAL A 182 8.64 -1.14 4.99
N ILE A 183 9.79 -1.77 4.75
CA ILE A 183 10.86 -1.23 3.89
C ILE A 183 10.44 -1.15 2.42
N ASN A 184 9.67 -2.13 1.93
CA ASN A 184 9.22 -2.15 0.54
C ASN A 184 8.15 -1.09 0.26
N ILE A 185 7.36 -0.71 1.25
CA ILE A 185 6.36 0.37 1.13
C ILE A 185 7.04 1.74 1.01
N ALA A 186 8.13 1.95 1.73
CA ALA A 186 8.85 3.22 1.74
C ALA A 186 9.67 3.49 0.46
N LYS A 187 9.87 2.49 -0.41
CA LYS A 187 10.66 2.63 -1.65
C LYS A 187 9.82 3.02 -2.89
N LYS A 188 8.53 3.13 -2.77
CA LYS A 188 7.61 3.55 -3.84
C LYS A 188 7.11 4.97 -3.59
#